data_c69ce54433a8380552b55bcdfc29f3b6
#
_entry.id   c69ce54433a8380552b55bcdfc29f3b6
#
_cell.length_a   1.000
_cell.length_b   1.000
_cell.length_c   1.000
_cell.angle_alpha   90.00
_cell.angle_beta   90.00
_cell.angle_gamma   90.00
#
_symmetry.space_group_name_H-M   'P 1'
#
loop_
_entity.id
_entity.type
_entity.pdbx_description
1 polymer ?
#
loop_
_entity_poly.entity_id
_entity_poly.type
_entity_poly.pdbx_seq_one_letter_code
_entity_poly.pdbx_strand_id
1 'polypeptide(L)'
;ILRQNVVERADRIDVWLNTRARHLYQDERTGVVKGVQLRRRGKDYRIAVKNGLVLATGGFENNREMIQNYLQKPALMPMGTLFNRGDGIKMAQEVQAKLWHMGNYESYGTLAGLTFAEEGTQHWGRVIQSWSQLNHGSIFVIGDDGTRFFAENQPARHGHLYSHGHWVLPHYQKHPYLVFDQAQYEVFAQQE
;
A
#
# COMPACT_ATOMS: atom_id res chain seq x y z
N ILE A 1 16.04 -4.51 -14.53
CA ILE A 1 15.45 -4.61 -15.89
C ILE A 1 14.79 -3.28 -16.27
N LEU A 2 13.75 -2.76 -15.58
CA LEU A 2 13.04 -1.53 -16.00
C LEU A 2 13.96 -0.30 -16.06
N ARG A 3 14.78 -0.08 -15.03
CA ARG A 3 15.74 1.03 -15.03
C ARG A 3 16.70 0.98 -16.21
N GLN A 4 17.20 -0.20 -16.56
CA GLN A 4 18.10 -0.40 -17.68
C GLN A 4 17.42 -0.02 -19.00
N ASN A 5 16.18 -0.46 -19.22
CA ASN A 5 15.39 -0.10 -20.38
C ASN A 5 15.18 1.40 -20.56
N VAL A 6 15.03 2.14 -19.45
CA VAL A 6 14.91 3.61 -19.48
C VAL A 6 16.24 4.25 -19.89
N VAL A 7 17.36 3.79 -19.31
CA VAL A 7 18.71 4.31 -19.63
C VAL A 7 19.05 4.10 -21.10
N GLU A 8 18.76 2.92 -21.63
CA GLU A 8 18.99 2.58 -23.04
C GLU A 8 18.16 3.40 -24.04
N ARG A 9 17.13 4.10 -23.55
CA ARG A 9 16.24 4.96 -24.36
C ARG A 9 16.31 6.43 -23.97
N ALA A 10 17.46 6.87 -23.46
CA ALA A 10 17.68 8.26 -23.04
C ALA A 10 17.54 9.27 -24.19
N ASP A 11 17.61 8.81 -25.45
CA ASP A 11 17.30 9.60 -26.65
C ASP A 11 15.80 9.96 -26.79
N ARG A 12 14.93 9.22 -26.10
CA ARG A 12 13.47 9.37 -26.18
C ARG A 12 12.78 9.57 -24.83
N ILE A 13 13.51 9.39 -23.74
CA ILE A 13 12.98 9.45 -22.37
C ILE A 13 13.77 10.44 -21.54
N ASP A 14 13.10 11.52 -21.13
CA ASP A 14 13.63 12.48 -20.15
C ASP A 14 13.21 12.05 -18.73
N VAL A 15 14.18 11.80 -17.86
CA VAL A 15 13.92 11.44 -16.45
C VAL A 15 14.18 12.64 -15.55
N TRP A 16 13.15 13.11 -14.89
CA TRP A 16 13.22 14.20 -13.94
C TRP A 16 13.11 13.68 -12.50
N LEU A 17 14.24 13.50 -11.85
CA LEU A 17 14.30 13.15 -10.43
C LEU A 17 14.02 14.36 -9.54
N ASN A 18 13.63 14.10 -8.28
CA ASN A 18 13.28 15.14 -7.30
C ASN A 18 12.23 16.13 -7.82
N THR A 19 11.27 15.60 -8.57
CA THR A 19 10.23 16.37 -9.23
C THR A 19 8.85 15.82 -8.80
N ARG A 20 8.07 16.66 -8.14
CA ARG A 20 6.74 16.31 -7.66
C ARG A 20 5.68 16.85 -8.60
N ALA A 21 4.77 15.99 -9.07
CA ALA A 21 3.55 16.42 -9.73
C ALA A 21 2.57 17.01 -8.69
N ARG A 22 1.87 18.07 -9.05
CA ARG A 22 1.00 18.83 -8.14
C ARG A 22 -0.44 18.89 -8.62
N HIS A 23 -0.65 19.25 -9.89
CA HIS A 23 -1.97 19.49 -10.48
C HIS A 23 -1.99 19.02 -11.92
N LEU A 24 -3.17 18.64 -12.40
CA LEU A 24 -3.45 18.38 -13.80
C LEU A 24 -4.21 19.55 -14.40
N TYR A 25 -3.85 19.91 -15.61
CA TYR A 25 -4.59 20.93 -16.37
C TYR A 25 -5.54 20.25 -17.34
N GLN A 26 -6.82 20.56 -17.22
CA GLN A 26 -7.87 20.03 -18.06
C GLN A 26 -8.48 21.16 -18.89
N ASP A 27 -8.81 20.87 -20.13
CA ASP A 27 -9.63 21.73 -20.95
C ASP A 27 -11.09 21.64 -20.47
N GLU A 28 -11.64 22.74 -19.99
CA GLU A 28 -12.96 22.79 -19.36
C GLU A 28 -14.10 22.38 -20.31
N ARG A 29 -13.94 22.62 -21.61
CA ARG A 29 -14.96 22.32 -22.62
C ARG A 29 -14.96 20.86 -23.05
N THR A 30 -13.77 20.26 -23.16
CA THR A 30 -13.61 18.90 -23.70
C THR A 30 -13.35 17.85 -22.63
N GLY A 31 -12.95 18.25 -21.42
CA GLY A 31 -12.53 17.34 -20.35
C GLY A 31 -11.16 16.70 -20.60
N VAL A 32 -10.46 17.06 -21.67
CA VAL A 32 -9.16 16.47 -22.02
C VAL A 32 -8.05 17.05 -21.15
N VAL A 33 -7.24 16.17 -20.53
CA VAL A 33 -6.05 16.60 -19.80
C VAL A 33 -4.98 17.09 -20.77
N LYS A 34 -4.59 18.36 -20.63
CA LYS A 34 -3.67 19.08 -21.52
C LYS A 34 -2.29 19.31 -20.93
N GLY A 35 -2.11 19.09 -19.62
CA GLY A 35 -0.84 19.35 -19.00
C GLY A 35 -0.78 18.93 -17.54
N VAL A 36 0.41 19.10 -16.97
CA VAL A 36 0.70 18.82 -15.56
C VAL A 36 1.56 19.93 -14.96
N GLN A 37 1.28 20.31 -13.74
CA GLN A 37 2.15 21.17 -12.95
C GLN A 37 3.11 20.30 -12.14
N LEU A 38 4.38 20.61 -12.27
CA LEU A 38 5.48 19.96 -11.56
C LEU A 38 6.20 20.98 -10.66
N ARG A 39 6.65 20.51 -9.49
CA ARG A 39 7.57 21.27 -8.65
C ARG A 39 8.92 20.57 -8.60
N ARG A 40 9.95 21.27 -9.01
CA ARG A 40 11.34 20.77 -9.06
C ARG A 40 12.28 21.81 -8.50
N ARG A 41 13.10 21.45 -7.51
CA ARG A 41 14.08 22.33 -6.89
C ARG A 41 13.52 23.71 -6.49
N GLY A 42 12.32 23.71 -5.90
CA GLY A 42 11.63 24.93 -5.46
C GLY A 42 10.92 25.74 -6.55
N LYS A 43 11.08 25.39 -7.83
CA LYS A 43 10.44 26.06 -8.96
C LYS A 43 9.26 25.26 -9.50
N ASP A 44 8.22 25.94 -9.96
CA ASP A 44 7.07 25.35 -10.60
C ASP A 44 7.24 25.36 -12.12
N TYR A 45 6.90 24.25 -12.75
CA TYR A 45 6.92 24.03 -14.20
C TYR A 45 5.54 23.61 -14.66
N ARG A 46 5.14 24.07 -15.81
CA ARG A 46 3.93 23.63 -16.51
C ARG A 46 4.33 22.90 -17.78
N ILE A 47 4.00 21.63 -17.86
CA ILE A 47 4.35 20.78 -18.99
C ILE A 47 3.09 20.47 -19.77
N ALA A 48 3.10 20.83 -21.05
CA ALA A 48 2.02 20.48 -21.97
C ALA A 48 2.12 18.99 -22.34
N VAL A 49 0.97 18.34 -22.42
CA VAL A 49 0.84 16.92 -22.76
C VAL A 49 0.19 16.79 -24.14
N LYS A 50 0.86 16.09 -25.05
CA LYS A 50 0.36 15.93 -26.44
C LYS A 50 -0.54 14.70 -26.59
N ASN A 51 -0.09 13.54 -26.12
CA ASN A 51 -0.73 12.25 -26.41
C ASN A 51 -1.45 11.64 -25.20
N GLY A 52 -1.21 12.14 -23.98
CA GLY A 52 -1.81 11.65 -22.76
C GLY A 52 -0.85 11.69 -21.58
N LEU A 53 -1.36 11.42 -20.40
CA LEU A 53 -0.61 11.41 -19.15
C LEU A 53 -0.91 10.10 -18.41
N VAL A 54 0.13 9.45 -17.91
CA VAL A 54 0.02 8.23 -17.11
C VAL A 54 0.36 8.57 -15.66
N LEU A 55 -0.57 8.28 -14.74
CA LEU A 55 -0.34 8.35 -13.31
C LEU A 55 0.11 6.97 -12.82
N ALA A 56 1.36 6.85 -12.38
CA ALA A 56 1.95 5.66 -11.81
C ALA A 56 2.56 5.96 -10.43
N THR A 57 1.83 6.72 -9.62
CA THR A 57 2.30 7.36 -8.38
C THR A 57 2.06 6.52 -7.13
N GLY A 58 1.64 5.26 -7.30
CA GLY A 58 1.29 4.37 -6.20
C GLY A 58 -0.06 4.68 -5.56
N GLY A 59 -0.34 4.01 -4.47
CA GLY A 59 -1.58 4.10 -3.72
C GLY A 59 -1.60 5.18 -2.64
N PHE A 60 -2.40 4.94 -1.60
CA PHE A 60 -2.60 5.89 -0.50
C PHE A 60 -2.35 5.28 0.89
N GLU A 61 -1.65 4.17 0.95
CA GLU A 61 -1.44 3.37 2.16
C GLU A 61 -0.74 4.10 3.31
N ASN A 62 -0.11 5.26 3.05
CA ASN A 62 0.46 6.14 4.08
C ASN A 62 -0.37 7.40 4.33
N ASN A 63 -1.60 7.46 3.83
CA ASN A 63 -2.52 8.56 4.07
C ASN A 63 -3.65 8.10 5.01
N ARG A 64 -3.50 8.40 6.30
CA ARG A 64 -4.43 7.97 7.33
C ARG A 64 -5.89 8.40 7.07
N GLU A 65 -6.09 9.60 6.57
CA GLU A 65 -7.42 10.12 6.22
C GLU A 65 -8.08 9.28 5.11
N MET A 66 -7.33 8.98 4.04
CA MET A 66 -7.85 8.14 2.95
C MET A 66 -8.08 6.70 3.40
N ILE A 67 -7.22 6.15 4.27
CA ILE A 67 -7.42 4.82 4.87
C ILE A 67 -8.73 4.79 5.67
N GLN A 68 -8.96 5.77 6.52
CA GLN A 68 -10.20 5.86 7.30
C GLN A 68 -11.43 6.01 6.41
N ASN A 69 -11.38 6.91 5.42
CA ASN A 69 -12.52 7.23 4.58
C ASN A 69 -12.87 6.11 3.59
N TYR A 70 -11.87 5.45 3.01
CA TYR A 70 -12.10 4.45 1.96
C TYR A 70 -12.06 3.01 2.48
N LEU A 71 -11.13 2.70 3.37
CA LEU A 71 -10.95 1.33 3.88
C LEU A 71 -11.65 1.10 5.22
N GLN A 72 -12.20 2.15 5.83
CA GLN A 72 -12.87 2.09 7.14
C GLN A 72 -11.99 1.47 8.23
N LYS A 73 -10.68 1.73 8.16
CA LYS A 73 -9.70 1.27 9.13
C LYS A 73 -9.08 2.47 9.83
N PRO A 74 -8.85 2.43 11.16
CA PRO A 74 -8.20 3.53 11.86
C PRO A 74 -6.74 3.70 11.49
N ALA A 75 -6.07 2.60 11.12
CA ALA A 75 -4.71 2.58 10.62
C ALA A 75 -4.44 1.28 9.85
N LEU A 76 -3.44 1.30 9.00
CA LEU A 76 -2.83 0.14 8.36
C LEU A 76 -1.32 0.26 8.45
N MET A 77 -0.64 -0.88 8.37
CA MET A 77 0.82 -0.95 8.30
C MET A 77 1.25 -1.24 6.85
N PRO A 78 1.56 -0.21 6.06
CA PRO A 78 1.91 -0.38 4.67
C PRO A 78 3.23 -1.14 4.54
N MET A 79 3.30 -2.10 3.62
CA MET A 79 4.47 -2.93 3.40
C MET A 79 5.44 -2.36 2.37
N GLY A 80 4.99 -1.41 1.57
CA GLY A 80 5.77 -0.77 0.52
C GLY A 80 6.52 0.47 1.00
N THR A 81 6.70 1.40 0.09
CA THR A 81 7.31 2.70 0.37
C THR A 81 6.49 3.52 1.37
N LEU A 82 7.16 4.36 2.15
CA LEU A 82 6.52 5.30 3.08
C LEU A 82 5.92 6.54 2.38
N PHE A 83 6.09 6.67 1.07
CA PHE A 83 5.77 7.90 0.34
C PHE A 83 4.44 7.87 -0.43
N ASN A 84 3.79 6.73 -0.56
CA ASN A 84 2.49 6.61 -1.23
C ASN A 84 1.38 7.23 -0.37
N ARG A 85 0.97 8.43 -0.71
CA ARG A 85 -0.01 9.24 0.06
C ARG A 85 -1.25 9.61 -0.74
N GLY A 86 -1.46 8.99 -1.91
CA GLY A 86 -2.60 9.22 -2.77
C GLY A 86 -2.52 10.49 -3.62
N ASP A 87 -1.32 11.02 -3.86
CA ASP A 87 -1.16 12.26 -4.64
C ASP A 87 -1.74 12.14 -6.06
N GLY A 88 -1.52 11.00 -6.73
CA GLY A 88 -2.08 10.75 -8.06
C GLY A 88 -3.59 10.62 -8.06
N ILE A 89 -4.16 10.00 -7.03
CA ILE A 89 -5.61 9.88 -6.86
C ILE A 89 -6.24 11.27 -6.70
N LYS A 90 -5.65 12.13 -5.85
CA LYS A 90 -6.13 13.51 -5.66
C LYS A 90 -6.06 14.31 -6.95
N MET A 91 -4.95 14.25 -7.68
CA MET A 91 -4.82 14.92 -8.98
C MET A 91 -5.84 14.41 -10.01
N ALA A 92 -6.12 13.10 -10.03
CA ALA A 92 -7.12 12.53 -10.91
C ALA A 92 -8.53 13.01 -10.56
N GLN A 93 -8.85 13.14 -9.25
CA GLN A 93 -10.13 13.69 -8.80
C GLN A 93 -10.31 15.17 -9.17
N GLU A 94 -9.24 15.97 -9.16
CA GLU A 94 -9.28 17.38 -9.63
C GLU A 94 -9.79 17.49 -11.07
N VAL A 95 -9.54 16.49 -11.90
CA VAL A 95 -10.01 16.38 -13.29
C VAL A 95 -11.21 15.45 -13.44
N GLN A 96 -12.01 15.31 -12.38
CA GLN A 96 -13.29 14.59 -12.34
C GLN A 96 -13.20 13.07 -12.54
N ALA A 97 -12.04 12.45 -12.33
CA ALA A 97 -11.94 11.01 -12.32
C ALA A 97 -12.76 10.42 -11.15
N LYS A 98 -13.49 9.35 -11.44
CA LYS A 98 -14.28 8.62 -10.44
C LYS A 98 -13.43 7.57 -9.76
N LEU A 99 -13.69 7.34 -8.47
CA LEU A 99 -13.09 6.26 -7.70
C LEU A 99 -14.01 5.04 -7.73
N TRP A 100 -13.39 3.86 -7.75
CA TRP A 100 -14.09 2.58 -7.82
C TRP A 100 -13.40 1.56 -6.93
N HIS A 101 -14.17 0.72 -6.25
CA HIS A 101 -13.69 -0.36 -5.38
C HIS A 101 -12.67 0.10 -4.31
N MET A 102 -12.89 1.25 -3.73
CA MET A 102 -11.95 1.85 -2.78
C MET A 102 -11.84 1.10 -1.44
N GLY A 103 -12.75 0.17 -1.17
CA GLY A 103 -12.67 -0.74 -0.01
C GLY A 103 -11.72 -1.93 -0.20
N ASN A 104 -11.17 -2.12 -1.40
CA ASN A 104 -10.25 -3.22 -1.68
C ASN A 104 -8.79 -2.76 -1.54
N TYR A 105 -7.94 -3.63 -1.03
CA TYR A 105 -6.50 -3.40 -0.94
C TYR A 105 -5.74 -4.72 -1.02
N GLU A 106 -4.54 -4.68 -1.57
CA GLU A 106 -3.65 -5.82 -1.59
C GLU A 106 -2.91 -5.93 -0.26
N SER A 107 -2.87 -7.14 0.27
CA SER A 107 -2.06 -7.48 1.43
C SER A 107 -1.61 -8.93 1.32
N TYR A 108 -0.55 -9.27 2.04
CA TYR A 108 -0.13 -10.68 2.17
C TYR A 108 -1.02 -11.47 3.16
N GLY A 109 -2.18 -10.96 3.47
CA GLY A 109 -3.06 -11.44 4.51
C GLY A 109 -3.04 -10.52 5.73
N THR A 110 -3.74 -10.91 6.79
CA THR A 110 -3.86 -10.11 8.01
C THR A 110 -2.60 -10.06 8.87
N LEU A 111 -1.58 -10.87 8.56
CA LEU A 111 -0.39 -11.08 9.38
C LEU A 111 0.95 -10.83 8.70
N ALA A 112 0.94 -10.33 7.50
CA ALA A 112 2.18 -10.27 6.73
C ALA A 112 3.18 -9.21 7.17
N GLY A 113 2.91 -8.41 8.16
CA GLY A 113 3.85 -7.39 8.62
C GLY A 113 3.84 -7.26 10.13
N LEU A 114 4.91 -7.65 10.77
CA LEU A 114 5.22 -7.24 12.13
C LEU A 114 5.92 -5.89 12.08
N THR A 115 5.42 -4.94 12.85
CA THR A 115 6.11 -3.67 13.08
C THR A 115 6.66 -3.69 14.47
N PHE A 116 7.89 -3.30 14.60
CA PHE A 116 8.53 -3.10 15.88
C PHE A 116 9.05 -1.67 15.98
N ALA A 117 8.97 -1.10 17.15
CA ALA A 117 9.59 0.17 17.48
C ALA A 117 10.78 -0.12 18.40
N GLU A 118 11.90 0.52 18.16
CA GLU A 118 13.02 0.50 19.07
C GLU A 118 12.70 1.37 20.28
N GLU A 119 12.73 0.80 21.47
CA GLU A 119 12.36 1.48 22.71
C GLU A 119 13.25 2.73 22.95
N GLY A 120 12.62 3.84 23.26
CA GLY A 120 13.31 5.11 23.51
C GLY A 120 13.77 5.87 22.26
N THR A 121 13.45 5.38 21.07
CA THR A 121 13.77 6.06 19.81
C THR A 121 12.52 6.31 18.95
N GLN A 122 12.69 7.08 17.87
CA GLN A 122 11.65 7.20 16.82
C GLN A 122 11.90 6.21 15.67
N HIS A 123 12.84 5.32 15.83
CA HIS A 123 13.15 4.31 14.83
C HIS A 123 12.14 3.16 14.93
N TRP A 124 11.70 2.73 13.80
CA TRP A 124 10.81 1.57 13.69
C TRP A 124 11.15 0.79 12.43
N GLY A 125 10.94 -0.49 12.52
CA GLY A 125 11.19 -1.43 11.43
C GLY A 125 9.98 -2.29 11.14
N ARG A 126 10.01 -2.96 10.01
CA ARG A 126 9.02 -3.96 9.61
C ARG A 126 9.72 -5.26 9.28
N VAL A 127 9.20 -6.33 9.81
CA VAL A 127 9.53 -7.67 9.35
C VAL A 127 8.37 -8.18 8.51
N ILE A 128 8.65 -8.56 7.29
CA ILE A 128 7.68 -9.24 6.43
C ILE A 128 7.90 -10.72 6.62
N GLN A 129 6.92 -11.38 7.25
CA GLN A 129 6.96 -12.81 7.45
C GLN A 129 6.34 -13.52 6.26
N SER A 130 7.05 -14.44 5.65
CA SER A 130 6.51 -15.30 4.60
C SER A 130 5.65 -16.42 5.22
N TRP A 131 4.51 -16.73 4.61
CA TRP A 131 3.68 -17.86 5.04
C TRP A 131 4.42 -19.20 5.04
N SER A 132 5.40 -19.37 4.17
CA SER A 132 6.25 -20.56 4.18
C SER A 132 7.07 -20.73 5.45
N GLN A 133 7.28 -19.66 6.21
CA GLN A 133 7.99 -19.68 7.49
C GLN A 133 7.05 -19.92 8.68
N LEU A 134 5.73 -19.90 8.45
CA LEU A 134 4.71 -19.99 9.50
C LEU A 134 4.01 -21.36 9.55
N ASN A 135 4.46 -22.39 8.83
CA ASN A 135 3.77 -23.67 8.76
C ASN A 135 4.59 -24.85 9.23
N HIS A 136 5.45 -24.65 10.21
CA HIS A 136 6.30 -25.68 10.79
C HIS A 136 5.80 -26.27 12.11
N GLY A 137 4.62 -25.87 12.54
CA GLY A 137 3.98 -26.31 13.77
C GLY A 137 2.52 -25.87 13.81
N SER A 138 1.94 -25.84 14.99
CA SER A 138 0.61 -25.25 15.18
C SER A 138 0.72 -23.75 15.32
N ILE A 139 -0.06 -23.04 14.51
CA ILE A 139 -0.09 -21.58 14.50
C ILE A 139 -1.52 -21.08 14.31
N PHE A 140 -1.89 -20.05 15.05
CA PHE A 140 -3.16 -19.37 14.87
C PHE A 140 -3.09 -17.93 15.37
N VAL A 141 -4.07 -17.13 14.95
CA VAL A 141 -4.15 -15.71 15.32
C VAL A 141 -5.38 -15.45 16.15
N ILE A 142 -5.19 -14.72 17.23
CA ILE A 142 -6.27 -14.18 18.06
C ILE A 142 -6.31 -12.66 17.97
N GLY A 143 -7.52 -12.11 18.06
CA GLY A 143 -7.75 -10.67 18.08
C GLY A 143 -7.61 -10.06 19.45
N ASP A 144 -7.96 -8.78 19.55
CA ASP A 144 -7.93 -7.99 20.79
C ASP A 144 -8.83 -8.57 21.89
N ASP A 145 -9.86 -9.31 21.53
CA ASP A 145 -10.82 -9.98 22.43
C ASP A 145 -10.39 -11.40 22.82
N GLY A 146 -9.24 -11.85 22.35
CA GLY A 146 -8.74 -13.20 22.60
C GLY A 146 -9.39 -14.28 21.74
N THR A 147 -10.27 -13.92 20.80
CA THR A 147 -10.91 -14.89 19.91
C THR A 147 -10.19 -15.01 18.57
N ARG A 148 -10.27 -16.19 17.97
CA ARG A 148 -9.80 -16.43 16.60
C ARG A 148 -10.79 -15.82 15.62
N PHE A 149 -10.35 -14.92 14.74
CA PHE A 149 -11.23 -14.16 13.85
C PHE A 149 -11.08 -14.49 12.36
N PHE A 150 -10.18 -15.41 12.00
CA PHE A 150 -10.04 -15.96 10.64
C PHE A 150 -9.34 -17.32 10.66
N ALA A 151 -9.36 -18.01 9.54
CA ALA A 151 -8.62 -19.25 9.36
C ALA A 151 -7.36 -18.98 8.53
N GLU A 152 -6.19 -19.26 9.09
CA GLU A 152 -4.88 -18.89 8.54
C GLU A 152 -4.54 -19.64 7.24
N ASN A 153 -5.15 -20.81 7.04
CA ASN A 153 -4.98 -21.62 5.84
C ASN A 153 -5.95 -21.27 4.71
N GLN A 154 -6.85 -20.33 4.93
CA GLN A 154 -7.78 -19.89 3.90
C GLN A 154 -7.23 -18.71 3.09
N PRO A 155 -7.60 -18.62 1.81
CA PRO A 155 -7.15 -17.53 0.97
C PRO A 155 -7.68 -16.18 1.48
N ALA A 156 -6.79 -15.20 1.57
CA ALA A 156 -7.14 -13.80 1.74
C ALA A 156 -6.90 -13.06 0.42
N ARG A 157 -7.85 -12.23 0.00
CA ARG A 157 -7.72 -11.43 -1.23
C ARG A 157 -8.25 -10.02 -1.02
N HIS A 158 -7.49 -9.05 -1.48
CA HIS A 158 -7.90 -7.64 -1.48
C HIS A 158 -8.38 -7.16 -0.09
N GLY A 159 -7.73 -7.64 0.98
CA GLY A 159 -8.11 -7.32 2.35
C GLY A 159 -9.34 -8.04 2.88
N HIS A 160 -9.92 -8.96 2.11
CA HIS A 160 -11.07 -9.76 2.51
C HIS A 160 -10.65 -11.18 2.90
N LEU A 161 -11.37 -11.74 3.85
CA LEU A 161 -11.27 -13.14 4.25
C LEU A 161 -12.45 -13.93 3.67
N TYR A 162 -12.21 -15.20 3.34
CA TYR A 162 -13.28 -16.10 2.92
C TYR A 162 -13.91 -16.74 4.16
N SER A 163 -15.20 -16.51 4.37
CA SER A 163 -15.94 -17.05 5.50
C SER A 163 -17.34 -17.47 5.06
N HIS A 164 -17.74 -18.72 5.37
CA HIS A 164 -19.07 -19.27 5.08
C HIS A 164 -19.52 -19.05 3.63
N GLY A 165 -18.64 -19.22 2.66
CA GLY A 165 -18.96 -19.06 1.24
C GLY A 165 -18.91 -17.61 0.72
N HIS A 166 -18.55 -16.64 1.54
CA HIS A 166 -18.51 -15.22 1.18
C HIS A 166 -17.17 -14.56 1.48
N TRP A 167 -16.82 -13.54 0.71
CA TRP A 167 -15.72 -12.66 1.01
C TRP A 167 -16.18 -11.57 1.97
N VAL A 168 -15.57 -11.50 3.14
CA VAL A 168 -15.91 -10.54 4.20
C VAL A 168 -14.70 -9.70 4.59
N LEU A 169 -14.93 -8.43 4.95
CA LEU A 169 -13.91 -7.62 5.58
C LEU A 169 -13.73 -8.07 7.04
N PRO A 170 -12.52 -8.43 7.47
CA PRO A 170 -12.27 -8.76 8.87
C PRO A 170 -12.51 -7.54 9.75
N HIS A 171 -12.97 -7.78 10.96
CA HIS A 171 -12.98 -6.74 11.98
C HIS A 171 -11.56 -6.23 12.23
N TYR A 172 -11.43 -4.92 12.40
CA TYR A 172 -10.14 -4.34 12.73
C TYR A 172 -9.66 -4.83 14.10
N GLN A 173 -8.43 -5.30 14.15
CA GLN A 173 -7.74 -5.67 15.37
C GLN A 173 -6.57 -4.72 15.57
N LYS A 174 -6.50 -4.11 16.74
CA LYS A 174 -5.42 -3.16 17.07
C LYS A 174 -4.11 -3.89 17.37
N HIS A 175 -4.21 -4.99 18.11
CA HIS A 175 -3.09 -5.80 18.54
C HIS A 175 -3.40 -7.29 18.32
N PRO A 176 -3.41 -7.79 17.09
CA PRO A 176 -3.56 -9.22 16.89
C PRO A 176 -2.32 -9.96 17.42
N TYR A 177 -2.54 -11.11 18.02
CA TYR A 177 -1.48 -11.95 18.58
C TYR A 177 -1.33 -13.20 17.74
N LEU A 178 -0.09 -13.51 17.37
CA LEU A 178 0.29 -14.76 16.76
C LEU A 178 0.62 -15.75 17.87
N VAL A 179 -0.14 -16.83 17.96
CA VAL A 179 0.09 -17.93 18.91
C VAL A 179 0.66 -19.12 18.16
N PHE A 180 1.74 -19.67 18.64
CA PHE A 180 2.43 -20.79 18.00
C PHE A 180 3.07 -21.72 19.04
N ASP A 181 3.33 -22.95 18.63
CA ASP A 181 3.93 -23.96 19.45
C ASP A 181 5.48 -23.92 19.41
N GLN A 182 6.10 -24.83 20.16
CA GLN A 182 7.56 -24.96 20.26
C GLN A 182 8.19 -25.26 18.89
N ALA A 183 7.55 -26.05 18.04
CA ALA A 183 8.11 -26.42 16.73
C ALA A 183 8.23 -25.18 15.82
N GLN A 184 7.24 -24.30 15.84
CA GLN A 184 7.32 -23.03 15.11
C GLN A 184 8.35 -22.06 15.75
N TYR A 185 8.46 -22.05 17.07
CA TYR A 185 9.47 -21.25 17.77
C TYR A 185 10.90 -21.63 17.34
N GLU A 186 11.20 -22.90 17.25
CA GLU A 186 12.52 -23.39 16.82
C GLU A 186 12.89 -22.94 15.40
N VAL A 187 11.90 -22.82 14.50
CA VAL A 187 12.12 -22.26 13.17
C VAL A 187 12.45 -20.77 13.23
N PHE A 188 11.79 -20.01 14.08
CA PHE A 188 12.10 -18.58 14.27
C PHE A 188 13.49 -18.37 14.88
N ALA A 189 13.86 -19.17 15.88
CA ALA A 189 15.15 -19.06 16.56
C ALA A 189 16.36 -19.42 15.67
N GLN A 190 16.15 -20.14 14.57
CA GLN A 190 17.20 -20.46 13.59
C GLN A 190 17.42 -19.37 12.54
N GLN A 191 16.63 -18.30 12.55
CA GLN A 191 16.69 -17.23 11.56
C GLN A 191 17.48 -16.00 12.05
N GLU A 192 18.03 -16.04 13.25
CA GLU A 192 18.99 -15.04 13.76
C GLU A 192 20.42 -15.35 13.23
#